data_b91e076cc3434471649a2f5d38bb00b8
#
_entry.id   b91e076cc3434471649a2f5d38bb00b8
#
_cell.length_a   1.000
_cell.length_b   1.000
_cell.length_c   1.000
_cell.angle_alpha   90.00
_cell.angle_beta   90.00
_cell.angle_gamma   90.00
#
_symmetry.space_group_name_H-M   'P 1'
#
loop_
_entity.id
_entity.type
_entity.pdbx_description
1 polymer ?
#
loop_
_entity_poly.entity_id
_entity_poly.type
_entity_poly.pdbx_seq_one_letter_code
_entity_poly.pdbx_strand_id
1 'polypeptide(L)'
;MIETFNLTKKFDDLTAVEDLCIQVNKGEILGFLGPNGAGKTTTIRMLAGIIAPTEGYALVKGIRTDEEVEKLHEIVGLLTETPGFYGRLSARENLLYFARFYDIDADSQVDKYLQKMGLWERRNDKVGTFSKGMKQRLALARCLIHEPEVLFLDEPTSGLDPESAKEVRELIMKLRKEGRTIFLSTHNLEEAELLCDRIAVFRTRLVVIDTPRNLKQRLFQRQVIVELERADQRIISAVKSLDFVLDVKKDGRQLTIELRDFDKNRPELVRCIVERGGNIRSVFEKRHSLEEIYLTLVKEEQEMKA
;
A
#
# COMPACT_ATOMS: atom_id res chain seq x y z
N MET A 1 17.76 2.18 -2.97
CA MET A 1 17.16 3.15 -3.91
C MET A 1 16.59 4.35 -3.18
N ILE A 2 15.81 4.14 -2.13
CA ILE A 2 15.39 5.17 -1.16
C ILE A 2 15.87 4.70 0.21
N GLU A 3 16.46 5.57 0.99
CA GLU A 3 16.98 5.28 2.33
C GLU A 3 16.66 6.46 3.25
N THR A 4 16.24 6.16 4.49
CA THR A 4 16.03 7.20 5.50
C THR A 4 16.80 6.86 6.76
N PHE A 5 17.36 7.87 7.42
CA PHE A 5 18.21 7.74 8.59
C PHE A 5 17.65 8.66 9.68
N ASN A 6 16.97 8.07 10.66
CA ASN A 6 16.33 8.75 11.79
C ASN A 6 15.49 9.97 11.36
N LEU A 7 14.82 9.83 10.17
CA LEU A 7 14.10 10.94 9.55
C LEU A 7 12.94 11.39 10.43
N THR A 8 13.00 12.63 10.89
CA THR A 8 12.03 13.20 11.83
C THR A 8 11.51 14.54 11.31
N LYS A 9 10.21 14.77 11.47
CA LYS A 9 9.56 16.06 11.18
C LYS A 9 8.65 16.50 12.31
N LYS A 10 8.96 17.67 12.85
CA LYS A 10 8.17 18.37 13.86
C LYS A 10 7.61 19.65 13.27
N PHE A 11 6.37 19.96 13.58
CA PHE A 11 5.69 21.22 13.28
C PHE A 11 5.18 21.77 14.62
N ASP A 12 5.81 22.81 15.12
CA ASP A 12 5.57 23.35 16.46
C ASP A 12 5.53 22.21 17.51
N ASP A 13 4.39 22.00 18.17
CA ASP A 13 4.21 20.94 19.17
C ASP A 13 3.83 19.57 18.59
N LEU A 14 3.61 19.48 17.26
CA LEU A 14 3.19 18.23 16.61
C LEU A 14 4.37 17.50 15.97
N THR A 15 4.66 16.31 16.44
CA THR A 15 5.57 15.39 15.72
C THR A 15 4.80 14.59 14.68
N ALA A 16 5.01 14.90 13.40
CA ALA A 16 4.34 14.25 12.29
C ALA A 16 5.04 12.96 11.85
N VAL A 17 6.38 12.92 11.90
CA VAL A 17 7.23 11.77 11.59
C VAL A 17 8.33 11.71 12.62
N GLU A 18 8.58 10.55 13.20
CA GLU A 18 9.56 10.35 14.25
C GLU A 18 10.43 9.13 13.95
N ASP A 19 11.74 9.37 13.90
CA ASP A 19 12.80 8.35 13.82
C ASP A 19 12.58 7.29 12.72
N LEU A 20 12.16 7.73 11.52
CA LEU A 20 11.87 6.82 10.41
C LEU A 20 13.17 6.34 9.77
N CYS A 21 13.44 5.02 9.89
CA CYS A 21 14.53 4.31 9.24
C CYS A 21 13.95 3.23 8.31
N ILE A 22 13.98 3.46 6.99
CA ILE A 22 13.53 2.50 5.98
C ILE A 22 14.52 2.44 4.81
N GLN A 23 14.45 1.31 4.11
CA GLN A 23 15.16 1.10 2.85
C GLN A 23 14.21 0.52 1.81
N VAL A 24 14.19 1.13 0.60
CA VAL A 24 13.43 0.65 -0.56
C VAL A 24 14.39 0.24 -1.66
N ASN A 25 14.22 -0.96 -2.18
CA ASN A 25 15.08 -1.49 -3.23
C ASN A 25 14.70 -0.95 -4.61
N LYS A 26 15.62 -1.07 -5.58
CA LYS A 26 15.33 -0.70 -6.98
C LYS A 26 14.24 -1.60 -7.55
N GLY A 27 13.24 -0.99 -8.21
CA GLY A 27 12.11 -1.71 -8.84
C GLY A 27 11.08 -2.27 -7.86
N GLU A 28 11.19 -1.92 -6.56
CA GLU A 28 10.24 -2.31 -5.50
C GLU A 28 9.07 -1.32 -5.44
N ILE A 29 7.87 -1.82 -5.13
CA ILE A 29 6.76 -1.02 -4.63
C ILE A 29 6.71 -1.18 -3.11
N LEU A 30 7.08 -0.12 -2.38
CA LEU A 30 6.84 -0.04 -0.94
C LEU A 30 5.53 0.68 -0.67
N GLY A 31 4.58 -0.01 -0.04
CA GLY A 31 3.34 0.56 0.49
C GLY A 31 3.58 1.20 1.86
N PHE A 32 3.20 2.46 2.02
CA PHE A 32 3.28 3.19 3.29
C PHE A 32 1.86 3.33 3.85
N LEU A 33 1.48 2.41 4.71
CA LEU A 33 0.13 2.20 5.19
C LEU A 33 -0.09 2.87 6.54
N GLY A 34 -1.16 3.64 6.66
CA GLY A 34 -1.53 4.27 7.93
C GLY A 34 -2.81 5.10 7.81
N PRO A 35 -3.42 5.49 8.94
CA PRO A 35 -4.62 6.31 8.96
C PRO A 35 -4.34 7.73 8.45
N ASN A 36 -5.41 8.50 8.26
CA ASN A 36 -5.26 9.92 7.97
C ASN A 36 -4.59 10.62 9.16
N GLY A 37 -3.67 11.54 8.86
CA GLY A 37 -2.86 12.21 9.89
C GLY A 37 -1.67 11.40 10.44
N ALA A 38 -1.42 10.19 9.96
CA ALA A 38 -0.28 9.37 10.42
C ALA A 38 1.10 9.92 10.04
N GLY A 39 1.19 10.93 9.15
CA GLY A 39 2.46 11.47 8.66
C GLY A 39 2.86 10.98 7.26
N LYS A 40 2.00 10.24 6.55
CA LYS A 40 2.28 9.68 5.21
C LYS A 40 2.66 10.74 4.18
N THR A 41 1.79 11.74 3.99
CA THR A 41 2.03 12.87 3.08
C THR A 41 3.27 13.68 3.49
N THR A 42 3.50 13.86 4.80
CA THR A 42 4.69 14.55 5.33
C THR A 42 5.96 13.79 4.95
N THR A 43 5.97 12.48 5.10
CA THR A 43 7.08 11.62 4.69
C THR A 43 7.35 11.75 3.18
N ILE A 44 6.33 11.63 2.35
CA ILE A 44 6.47 11.81 0.89
C ILE A 44 7.05 13.19 0.54
N ARG A 45 6.58 14.26 1.21
CA ARG A 45 7.10 15.61 0.96
C ARG A 45 8.57 15.77 1.35
N MET A 46 9.03 15.11 2.42
CA MET A 46 10.46 15.10 2.78
C MET A 46 11.28 14.31 1.74
N LEU A 47 10.80 13.12 1.34
CA LEU A 47 11.47 12.29 0.33
C LEU A 47 11.52 12.94 -1.05
N ALA A 48 10.51 13.76 -1.38
CA ALA A 48 10.47 14.52 -2.64
C ALA A 48 11.20 15.89 -2.56
N GLY A 49 11.85 16.21 -1.44
CA GLY A 49 12.58 17.48 -1.28
C GLY A 49 11.71 18.72 -1.20
N ILE A 50 10.40 18.58 -0.90
CA ILE A 50 9.48 19.73 -0.79
C ILE A 50 9.60 20.41 0.58
N ILE A 51 9.85 19.64 1.63
CA ILE A 51 10.08 20.12 3.00
C ILE A 51 11.32 19.47 3.57
N ALA A 52 12.15 20.25 4.25
CA ALA A 52 13.30 19.73 4.97
C ALA A 52 12.87 18.95 6.24
N PRO A 53 13.58 17.87 6.61
CA PRO A 53 13.40 17.22 7.90
C PRO A 53 13.82 18.16 9.05
N THR A 54 13.34 17.89 10.27
CA THR A 54 13.79 18.56 11.49
C THR A 54 15.05 17.91 12.04
N GLU A 55 15.12 16.56 11.94
CA GLU A 55 16.27 15.74 12.35
C GLU A 55 16.44 14.57 11.36
N GLY A 56 17.64 14.03 11.27
CA GLY A 56 17.95 12.96 10.33
C GLY A 56 18.00 13.44 8.88
N TYR A 57 18.01 12.49 7.93
CA TYR A 57 18.04 12.81 6.50
C TYR A 57 17.51 11.64 5.66
N ALA A 58 17.27 11.90 4.38
CA ALA A 58 16.90 10.88 3.41
C ALA A 58 17.76 10.96 2.14
N LEU A 59 17.95 9.79 1.53
CA LEU A 59 18.67 9.65 0.25
C LEU A 59 17.75 9.00 -0.78
N VAL A 60 17.74 9.54 -2.00
CA VAL A 60 17.10 8.92 -3.17
C VAL A 60 18.17 8.76 -4.24
N LYS A 61 18.52 7.53 -4.59
CA LYS A 61 19.68 7.22 -5.44
C LYS A 61 21.01 7.84 -4.95
N GLY A 62 21.18 7.97 -3.65
CA GLY A 62 22.35 8.61 -3.05
C GLY A 62 22.30 10.13 -3.03
N ILE A 63 21.26 10.76 -3.58
CA ILE A 63 21.06 12.21 -3.56
C ILE A 63 20.35 12.60 -2.26
N ARG A 64 20.90 13.56 -1.52
CA ARG A 64 20.27 14.14 -0.32
C ARG A 64 19.01 14.90 -0.70
N THR A 65 17.88 14.55 -0.07
CA THR A 65 16.58 15.15 -0.43
C THR A 65 16.42 16.60 0.05
N ASP A 66 17.22 17.04 1.00
CA ASP A 66 17.22 18.38 1.59
C ASP A 66 18.35 19.30 1.10
N GLU A 67 19.30 18.77 0.34
CA GLU A 67 20.47 19.53 -0.15
C GLU A 67 20.51 19.69 -1.66
N GLU A 68 20.25 18.63 -2.42
CA GLU A 68 20.41 18.59 -3.89
C GLU A 68 19.04 18.49 -4.59
N VAL A 69 18.11 19.37 -4.23
CA VAL A 69 16.69 19.29 -4.64
C VAL A 69 16.50 19.33 -6.16
N GLU A 70 17.29 20.12 -6.89
CA GLU A 70 17.20 20.22 -8.36
C GLU A 70 17.53 18.88 -9.02
N LYS A 71 18.65 18.26 -8.64
CA LYS A 71 19.03 16.92 -9.13
C LYS A 71 18.03 15.84 -8.73
N LEU A 72 17.47 15.97 -7.52
CA LEU A 72 16.43 15.06 -7.05
C LEU A 72 15.21 15.12 -7.96
N HIS A 73 14.75 16.31 -8.33
CA HIS A 73 13.56 16.49 -9.16
C HIS A 73 13.72 15.98 -10.61
N GLU A 74 14.94 15.83 -11.10
CA GLU A 74 15.20 15.18 -12.40
C GLU A 74 14.86 13.68 -12.39
N ILE A 75 14.99 13.02 -11.25
CA ILE A 75 14.85 11.56 -11.12
C ILE A 75 13.59 11.12 -10.38
N VAL A 76 12.83 12.07 -9.82
CA VAL A 76 11.66 11.81 -8.98
C VAL A 76 10.38 12.35 -9.62
N GLY A 77 9.37 11.52 -9.72
CA GLY A 77 8.00 11.92 -10.06
C GLY A 77 7.12 11.93 -8.82
N LEU A 78 6.31 12.97 -8.65
CA LEU A 78 5.40 13.11 -7.52
C LEU A 78 3.95 13.21 -7.97
N LEU A 79 3.11 12.32 -7.44
CA LEU A 79 1.66 12.41 -7.49
C LEU A 79 1.15 12.78 -6.09
N THR A 80 0.52 13.92 -5.97
CA THR A 80 -0.12 14.36 -4.72
C THR A 80 -1.59 13.92 -4.68
N GLU A 81 -2.16 13.74 -3.49
CA GLU A 81 -3.57 13.36 -3.29
C GLU A 81 -4.54 14.28 -4.05
N THR A 82 -4.25 15.59 -4.08
CA THR A 82 -5.04 16.56 -4.84
C THR A 82 -4.16 17.22 -5.89
N PRO A 83 -4.12 16.70 -7.13
CA PRO A 83 -3.34 17.29 -8.19
C PRO A 83 -3.96 18.61 -8.63
N GLY A 84 -3.22 19.70 -8.44
CA GLY A 84 -3.61 21.03 -8.93
C GLY A 84 -3.46 21.09 -10.45
N PHE A 85 -4.52 21.46 -11.14
CA PHE A 85 -4.54 21.73 -12.58
C PHE A 85 -5.20 23.08 -12.89
N TYR A 86 -4.76 23.70 -13.96
CA TYR A 86 -5.41 24.89 -14.50
C TYR A 86 -6.67 24.46 -15.27
N GLY A 87 -7.83 24.53 -14.63
CA GLY A 87 -9.09 24.01 -15.20
C GLY A 87 -9.54 24.69 -16.48
N ARG A 88 -9.03 25.89 -16.79
CA ARG A 88 -9.33 26.63 -18.04
C ARG A 88 -8.46 26.20 -19.21
N LEU A 89 -7.29 25.59 -18.94
CA LEU A 89 -6.39 25.05 -19.93
C LEU A 89 -6.83 23.63 -20.33
N SER A 90 -6.46 23.24 -21.55
CA SER A 90 -6.63 21.87 -22.03
C SER A 90 -5.69 20.90 -21.30
N ALA A 91 -5.90 19.60 -21.44
CA ALA A 91 -5.01 18.59 -20.89
C ALA A 91 -3.58 18.73 -21.44
N ARG A 92 -3.45 18.96 -22.77
CA ARG A 92 -2.17 19.15 -23.43
C ARG A 92 -1.45 20.40 -22.93
N GLU A 93 -2.14 21.54 -22.83
CA GLU A 93 -1.56 22.79 -22.32
C GLU A 93 -1.11 22.66 -20.87
N ASN A 94 -1.89 21.97 -20.02
CA ASN A 94 -1.49 21.70 -18.66
C ASN A 94 -0.17 20.91 -18.59
N LEU A 95 -0.03 19.83 -19.38
CA LEU A 95 1.18 19.02 -19.39
C LEU A 95 2.37 19.79 -19.98
N LEU A 96 2.18 20.53 -21.07
CA LEU A 96 3.22 21.38 -21.67
C LEU A 96 3.75 22.43 -20.69
N TYR A 97 2.85 23.02 -19.88
CA TYR A 97 3.27 23.98 -18.86
C TYR A 97 4.31 23.36 -17.90
N PHE A 98 4.06 22.13 -17.42
CA PHE A 98 5.00 21.45 -16.50
C PHE A 98 6.20 20.86 -17.22
N ALA A 99 6.06 20.39 -18.46
CA ALA A 99 7.14 19.82 -19.25
C ALA A 99 8.29 20.83 -19.50
N ARG A 100 7.98 22.12 -19.57
CA ARG A 100 8.95 23.20 -19.79
C ARG A 100 9.94 23.41 -18.65
N PHE A 101 9.70 22.82 -17.47
CA PHE A 101 10.64 22.87 -16.35
C PHE A 101 11.76 21.82 -16.46
N TYR A 102 11.66 20.92 -17.44
CA TYR A 102 12.65 19.86 -17.68
C TYR A 102 13.31 20.05 -19.04
N ASP A 103 14.56 19.61 -19.16
CA ASP A 103 15.29 19.59 -20.44
C ASP A 103 14.89 18.35 -21.27
N ILE A 104 13.70 18.41 -21.85
CA ILE A 104 13.07 17.33 -22.62
C ILE A 104 12.40 17.90 -23.87
N ASP A 105 12.18 17.03 -24.88
CA ASP A 105 11.22 17.34 -25.96
C ASP A 105 9.80 17.33 -25.41
N ALA A 106 9.33 18.50 -24.96
CA ALA A 106 8.07 18.65 -24.28
C ALA A 106 6.87 18.19 -25.13
N ASP A 107 6.84 18.50 -26.43
CA ASP A 107 5.74 18.14 -27.31
C ASP A 107 5.63 16.64 -27.50
N SER A 108 6.74 15.97 -27.79
CA SER A 108 6.80 14.52 -27.96
C SER A 108 6.44 13.76 -26.68
N GLN A 109 6.98 14.19 -25.54
CA GLN A 109 6.70 13.54 -24.26
C GLN A 109 5.26 13.75 -23.80
N VAL A 110 4.70 14.94 -23.98
CA VAL A 110 3.27 15.22 -23.66
C VAL A 110 2.36 14.34 -24.49
N ASP A 111 2.57 14.27 -25.80
CA ASP A 111 1.74 13.47 -26.69
C ASP A 111 1.85 11.96 -26.35
N LYS A 112 3.05 11.46 -26.07
CA LYS A 112 3.30 10.10 -25.61
C LYS A 112 2.52 9.76 -24.32
N TYR A 113 2.59 10.63 -23.30
CA TYR A 113 1.93 10.34 -22.03
C TYR A 113 0.41 10.55 -22.08
N LEU A 114 -0.11 11.45 -22.90
CA LEU A 114 -1.54 11.54 -23.17
C LEU A 114 -2.09 10.26 -23.82
N GLN A 115 -1.33 9.68 -24.77
CA GLN A 115 -1.68 8.39 -25.37
C GLN A 115 -1.61 7.25 -24.35
N LYS A 116 -0.49 7.16 -23.58
CA LYS A 116 -0.26 6.11 -22.57
C LYS A 116 -1.33 6.11 -21.48
N MET A 117 -1.88 7.29 -21.14
CA MET A 117 -2.94 7.47 -20.14
C MET A 117 -4.36 7.37 -20.70
N GLY A 118 -4.53 7.09 -21.99
CA GLY A 118 -5.86 7.03 -22.63
C GLY A 118 -6.59 8.37 -22.66
N LEU A 119 -5.85 9.48 -22.73
CA LEU A 119 -6.40 10.84 -22.75
C LEU A 119 -6.19 11.55 -24.09
N TRP A 120 -5.67 10.84 -25.10
CA TRP A 120 -5.35 11.42 -26.40
C TRP A 120 -6.52 12.10 -27.09
N GLU A 121 -7.67 11.44 -27.14
CA GLU A 121 -8.89 11.99 -27.78
C GLU A 121 -9.46 13.21 -27.04
N ARG A 122 -9.11 13.35 -25.77
CA ARG A 122 -9.54 14.45 -24.91
C ARG A 122 -8.44 15.50 -24.65
N ARG A 123 -7.31 15.43 -25.39
CA ARG A 123 -6.12 16.27 -25.16
C ARG A 123 -6.38 17.77 -25.27
N ASN A 124 -7.34 18.17 -26.10
CA ASN A 124 -7.73 19.56 -26.33
C ASN A 124 -8.87 20.03 -25.42
N ASP A 125 -9.48 19.12 -24.63
CA ASP A 125 -10.58 19.48 -23.74
C ASP A 125 -10.05 20.14 -22.46
N LYS A 126 -10.81 21.12 -21.94
CA LYS A 126 -10.47 21.81 -20.70
C LYS A 126 -10.49 20.86 -19.52
N VAL A 127 -9.42 20.85 -18.71
CA VAL A 127 -9.28 19.95 -17.55
C VAL A 127 -10.40 20.16 -16.51
N GLY A 128 -11.01 21.36 -16.47
CA GLY A 128 -12.16 21.62 -15.62
C GLY A 128 -13.35 20.68 -15.88
N THR A 129 -13.49 20.14 -17.11
CA THR A 129 -14.57 19.22 -17.50
C THR A 129 -14.24 17.74 -17.27
N PHE A 130 -13.02 17.41 -16.83
CA PHE A 130 -12.57 16.04 -16.62
C PHE A 130 -13.20 15.42 -15.38
N SER A 131 -13.54 14.12 -15.47
CA SER A 131 -13.88 13.32 -14.30
C SER A 131 -12.69 13.22 -13.32
N LYS A 132 -12.93 12.78 -12.09
CA LYS A 132 -11.86 12.59 -11.10
C LYS A 132 -10.83 11.58 -11.60
N GLY A 133 -11.26 10.46 -12.20
CA GLY A 133 -10.38 9.46 -12.80
C GLY A 133 -9.56 10.01 -13.97
N MET A 134 -10.14 10.82 -14.84
CA MET A 134 -9.38 11.48 -15.91
C MET A 134 -8.34 12.45 -15.37
N LYS A 135 -8.68 13.23 -14.33
CA LYS A 135 -7.72 14.12 -13.66
C LYS A 135 -6.58 13.33 -13.01
N GLN A 136 -6.87 12.19 -12.43
CA GLN A 136 -5.86 11.32 -11.82
C GLN A 136 -4.90 10.73 -12.86
N ARG A 137 -5.42 10.26 -14.00
CA ARG A 137 -4.59 9.79 -15.13
C ARG A 137 -3.74 10.93 -15.73
N LEU A 138 -4.29 12.14 -15.80
CA LEU A 138 -3.53 13.32 -16.22
C LEU A 138 -2.43 13.68 -15.21
N ALA A 139 -2.68 13.52 -13.91
CA ALA A 139 -1.68 13.72 -12.87
C ALA A 139 -0.54 12.69 -12.92
N LEU A 140 -0.87 11.44 -13.22
CA LEU A 140 0.14 10.41 -13.51
C LEU A 140 0.93 10.74 -14.78
N ALA A 141 0.28 11.24 -15.85
CA ALA A 141 1.00 11.73 -17.03
C ALA A 141 2.01 12.82 -16.66
N ARG A 142 1.60 13.82 -15.86
CA ARG A 142 2.47 14.89 -15.37
C ARG A 142 3.64 14.35 -14.53
N CYS A 143 3.35 13.41 -13.63
CA CYS A 143 4.36 12.77 -12.78
C CYS A 143 5.44 12.04 -13.59
N LEU A 144 5.10 11.55 -14.79
CA LEU A 144 5.95 10.69 -15.63
C LEU A 144 6.62 11.42 -16.78
N ILE A 145 6.29 12.67 -17.03
CA ILE A 145 6.63 13.39 -18.28
C ILE A 145 8.15 13.49 -18.53
N HIS A 146 8.95 13.55 -17.49
CA HIS A 146 10.42 13.60 -17.51
C HIS A 146 11.08 12.24 -17.28
N GLU A 147 10.34 11.13 -17.39
CA GLU A 147 10.82 9.75 -17.25
C GLU A 147 11.52 9.44 -15.92
N PRO A 148 10.97 9.80 -14.76
CA PRO A 148 11.64 9.62 -13.48
C PRO A 148 11.88 8.13 -13.17
N GLU A 149 12.95 7.82 -12.42
CA GLU A 149 13.25 6.46 -11.96
C GLU A 149 12.51 6.09 -10.68
N VAL A 150 12.18 7.10 -9.86
CA VAL A 150 11.48 6.94 -8.57
C VAL A 150 10.16 7.69 -8.60
N LEU A 151 9.10 7.05 -8.13
CA LEU A 151 7.76 7.62 -8.05
C LEU A 151 7.29 7.68 -6.60
N PHE A 152 6.86 8.84 -6.18
CA PHE A 152 6.12 9.05 -4.93
C PHE A 152 4.65 9.26 -5.26
N LEU A 153 3.79 8.33 -4.83
CA LEU A 153 2.36 8.34 -5.12
C LEU A 153 1.58 8.48 -3.81
N ASP A 154 0.99 9.65 -3.58
CA ASP A 154 0.22 9.95 -2.38
C ASP A 154 -1.26 9.66 -2.63
N GLU A 155 -1.78 8.57 -2.03
CA GLU A 155 -3.17 8.13 -2.13
C GLU A 155 -3.69 8.04 -3.59
N PRO A 156 -3.04 7.30 -4.50
CA PRO A 156 -3.26 7.40 -5.95
C PRO A 156 -4.66 7.00 -6.41
N THR A 157 -5.41 6.22 -5.63
CA THR A 157 -6.77 5.78 -5.97
C THR A 157 -7.85 6.40 -5.08
N SER A 158 -7.48 7.30 -4.17
CA SER A 158 -8.39 7.88 -3.19
C SER A 158 -9.57 8.59 -3.85
N GLY A 159 -10.80 8.17 -3.45
CA GLY A 159 -12.07 8.74 -3.91
C GLY A 159 -12.33 8.60 -5.40
N LEU A 160 -11.69 7.65 -6.08
CA LEU A 160 -12.06 7.21 -7.42
C LEU A 160 -13.19 6.19 -7.34
N ASP A 161 -13.97 6.10 -8.41
CA ASP A 161 -14.88 4.97 -8.60
C ASP A 161 -14.09 3.67 -8.84
N PRO A 162 -14.70 2.48 -8.64
CA PRO A 162 -13.99 1.20 -8.72
C PRO A 162 -13.29 0.95 -10.06
N GLU A 163 -13.88 1.39 -11.19
CA GLU A 163 -13.31 1.21 -12.52
C GLU A 163 -12.08 2.08 -12.72
N SER A 164 -12.18 3.38 -12.42
CA SER A 164 -11.04 4.32 -12.45
C SER A 164 -9.91 3.90 -11.51
N ALA A 165 -10.24 3.41 -10.31
CA ALA A 165 -9.25 2.91 -9.36
C ALA A 165 -8.52 1.67 -9.91
N LYS A 166 -9.23 0.76 -10.58
CA LYS A 166 -8.63 -0.41 -11.24
C LYS A 166 -7.66 0.01 -12.33
N GLU A 167 -8.06 0.94 -13.21
CA GLU A 167 -7.18 1.47 -14.26
C GLU A 167 -5.89 2.07 -13.70
N VAL A 168 -5.98 2.85 -12.61
CA VAL A 168 -4.81 3.45 -11.96
C VAL A 168 -3.89 2.36 -11.37
N ARG A 169 -4.45 1.34 -10.72
CA ARG A 169 -3.66 0.21 -10.20
C ARG A 169 -2.93 -0.55 -11.32
N GLU A 170 -3.60 -0.81 -12.43
CA GLU A 170 -2.98 -1.46 -13.60
C GLU A 170 -1.83 -0.63 -14.18
N LEU A 171 -1.97 0.71 -14.23
CA LEU A 171 -0.90 1.61 -14.63
C LEU A 171 0.29 1.54 -13.66
N ILE A 172 0.06 1.56 -12.35
CA ILE A 172 1.12 1.44 -11.33
C ILE A 172 1.88 0.12 -11.51
N MET A 173 1.16 -1.01 -11.68
CA MET A 173 1.78 -2.31 -11.92
C MET A 173 2.59 -2.36 -13.23
N LYS A 174 2.16 -1.64 -14.27
CA LYS A 174 2.90 -1.51 -15.52
C LYS A 174 4.19 -0.71 -15.32
N LEU A 175 4.14 0.39 -14.59
CA LEU A 175 5.31 1.22 -14.26
C LEU A 175 6.36 0.42 -13.46
N ARG A 176 5.92 -0.41 -12.52
CA ARG A 176 6.80 -1.35 -11.80
C ARG A 176 7.50 -2.32 -12.77
N LYS A 177 6.75 -2.92 -13.71
CA LYS A 177 7.32 -3.83 -14.72
C LYS A 177 8.32 -3.14 -15.64
N GLU A 178 8.18 -1.82 -15.84
CA GLU A 178 9.13 -0.97 -16.57
C GLU A 178 10.39 -0.64 -15.73
N GLY A 179 10.50 -1.15 -14.49
CA GLY A 179 11.66 -1.00 -13.60
C GLY A 179 11.63 0.22 -12.70
N ARG A 180 10.51 0.95 -12.62
CA ARG A 180 10.36 2.10 -11.71
C ARG A 180 10.32 1.63 -10.26
N THR A 181 10.97 2.40 -9.38
CA THR A 181 10.83 2.23 -7.92
C THR A 181 9.68 3.10 -7.43
N ILE A 182 8.77 2.55 -6.65
CA ILE A 182 7.54 3.24 -6.26
C ILE A 182 7.39 3.24 -4.75
N PHE A 183 7.23 4.42 -4.17
CA PHE A 183 6.81 4.63 -2.79
C PHE A 183 5.35 5.11 -2.82
N LEU A 184 4.44 4.29 -2.32
CA LEU A 184 3.00 4.51 -2.41
C LEU A 184 2.42 4.68 -1.02
N SER A 185 1.79 5.83 -0.72
CA SER A 185 0.99 5.96 0.48
C SER A 185 -0.45 5.52 0.23
N THR A 186 -1.03 4.82 1.19
CA THR A 186 -2.45 4.49 1.15
C THR A 186 -2.98 4.23 2.57
N HIS A 187 -4.27 4.43 2.75
CA HIS A 187 -5.02 3.94 3.91
C HIS A 187 -5.85 2.69 3.56
N ASN A 188 -5.87 2.32 2.27
CA ASN A 188 -6.59 1.16 1.76
C ASN A 188 -5.71 -0.09 1.80
N LEU A 189 -6.07 -1.01 2.67
CA LEU A 189 -5.35 -2.26 2.93
C LEU A 189 -5.39 -3.23 1.76
N GLU A 190 -6.51 -3.29 1.04
CA GLU A 190 -6.64 -4.13 -0.16
C GLU A 190 -5.72 -3.63 -1.28
N GLU A 191 -5.63 -2.31 -1.46
CA GLU A 191 -4.71 -1.71 -2.42
C GLU A 191 -3.26 -2.02 -2.08
N ALA A 192 -2.87 -1.87 -0.81
CA ALA A 192 -1.52 -2.21 -0.34
C ALA A 192 -1.19 -3.68 -0.60
N GLU A 193 -2.14 -4.59 -0.34
CA GLU A 193 -1.97 -6.03 -0.59
C GLU A 193 -1.81 -6.36 -2.08
N LEU A 194 -2.56 -5.68 -2.95
CA LEU A 194 -2.56 -5.95 -4.38
C LEU A 194 -1.33 -5.40 -5.10
N LEU A 195 -0.81 -4.26 -4.66
CA LEU A 195 0.23 -3.53 -5.38
C LEU A 195 1.64 -3.70 -4.80
N CYS A 196 1.75 -3.84 -3.47
CA CYS A 196 3.03 -3.64 -2.79
C CYS A 196 3.82 -4.93 -2.60
N ASP A 197 5.12 -4.87 -2.81
CA ASP A 197 6.05 -5.96 -2.48
C ASP A 197 6.27 -6.06 -0.97
N ARG A 198 6.39 -4.91 -0.31
CA ARG A 198 6.46 -4.76 1.14
C ARG A 198 5.54 -3.64 1.58
N ILE A 199 5.06 -3.75 2.80
CA ILE A 199 4.20 -2.76 3.45
C ILE A 199 4.87 -2.30 4.73
N ALA A 200 5.05 -0.99 4.85
CA ALA A 200 5.42 -0.32 6.09
C ALA A 200 4.14 0.19 6.77
N VAL A 201 3.79 -0.38 7.90
CA VAL A 201 2.70 0.13 8.76
C VAL A 201 3.25 1.30 9.56
N PHE A 202 2.62 2.46 9.43
CA PHE A 202 3.13 3.71 9.94
C PHE A 202 2.07 4.52 10.70
N ARG A 203 2.48 5.01 11.88
CA ARG A 203 1.69 5.94 12.70
C ARG A 203 2.66 6.83 13.48
N THR A 204 3.04 7.96 12.89
CA THR A 204 4.10 8.85 13.37
C THR A 204 5.49 8.16 13.41
N ARG A 205 5.52 6.88 13.78
CA ARG A 205 6.70 5.98 13.77
C ARG A 205 6.43 4.76 12.89
N LEU A 206 7.52 4.11 12.47
CA LEU A 206 7.43 2.81 11.82
C LEU A 206 7.05 1.74 12.86
N VAL A 207 5.90 1.09 12.65
CA VAL A 207 5.44 -0.01 13.51
C VAL A 207 6.06 -1.32 13.06
N VAL A 208 5.96 -1.62 11.77
CA VAL A 208 6.51 -2.83 11.15
C VAL A 208 6.67 -2.61 9.65
N ILE A 209 7.63 -3.31 9.04
CA ILE A 209 7.81 -3.39 7.59
C ILE A 209 8.09 -4.85 7.20
N ASP A 210 7.25 -5.40 6.31
CA ASP A 210 7.42 -6.76 5.80
C ASP A 210 6.58 -6.96 4.53
N THR A 211 6.68 -8.13 3.89
CA THR A 211 5.80 -8.52 2.80
C THR A 211 4.36 -8.70 3.30
N PRO A 212 3.33 -8.49 2.45
CA PRO A 212 1.93 -8.73 2.84
C PRO A 212 1.72 -10.15 3.40
N ARG A 213 2.40 -11.14 2.82
CA ARG A 213 2.36 -12.53 3.26
C ARG A 213 2.91 -12.72 4.68
N ASN A 214 4.09 -12.16 4.96
CA ASN A 214 4.72 -12.29 6.27
C ASN A 214 3.94 -11.55 7.36
N LEU A 215 3.39 -10.36 7.05
CA LEU A 215 2.52 -9.63 7.96
C LEU A 215 1.32 -10.47 8.39
N LYS A 216 0.69 -11.16 7.43
CA LYS A 216 -0.42 -12.08 7.72
C LYS A 216 0.00 -13.25 8.61
N GLN A 217 1.19 -13.81 8.40
CA GLN A 217 1.68 -14.97 9.16
C GLN A 217 2.16 -14.62 10.56
N ARG A 218 2.71 -13.42 10.77
CA ARG A 218 3.28 -13.00 12.08
C ARG A 218 2.23 -12.77 13.16
N LEU A 219 1.08 -12.26 12.78
CA LEU A 219 0.07 -11.77 13.73
C LEU A 219 -1.06 -12.74 13.97
N PHE A 220 -1.24 -13.70 13.07
CA PHE A 220 -2.29 -14.69 13.22
C PHE A 220 -1.73 -16.08 12.99
N GLN A 221 -1.87 -16.91 14.02
CA GLN A 221 -1.68 -18.34 13.83
C GLN A 221 -2.71 -18.83 12.82
N ARG A 222 -2.25 -19.67 11.86
CA ARG A 222 -3.12 -20.21 10.81
C ARG A 222 -4.25 -21.02 11.45
N GLN A 223 -5.49 -20.64 11.19
CA GLN A 223 -6.69 -21.28 11.71
C GLN A 223 -7.45 -21.96 10.59
N VAL A 224 -8.02 -23.14 10.89
CA VAL A 224 -8.95 -23.85 10.01
C VAL A 224 -10.36 -23.48 10.41
N ILE A 225 -11.18 -23.10 9.45
CA ILE A 225 -12.63 -23.03 9.64
C ILE A 225 -13.23 -24.30 9.06
N VAL A 226 -13.96 -25.05 9.90
CA VAL A 226 -14.71 -26.22 9.49
C VAL A 226 -16.19 -25.92 9.68
N GLU A 227 -16.94 -25.91 8.60
CA GLU A 227 -18.40 -25.82 8.64
C GLU A 227 -19.01 -27.22 8.65
N LEU A 228 -19.84 -27.49 9.65
CA LEU A 228 -20.52 -28.77 9.88
C LEU A 228 -22.01 -28.62 9.65
N GLU A 229 -22.69 -29.69 9.30
CA GLU A 229 -24.15 -29.72 9.34
C GLU A 229 -24.67 -29.53 10.78
N ARG A 230 -23.99 -30.16 11.75
CA ARG A 230 -24.20 -30.00 13.20
C ARG A 230 -22.87 -30.04 13.92
N ALA A 231 -22.57 -29.01 14.71
CA ALA A 231 -21.38 -28.95 15.55
C ALA A 231 -21.75 -29.53 16.95
N ASP A 232 -21.72 -30.85 17.06
CA ASP A 232 -22.04 -31.55 18.30
C ASP A 232 -20.88 -31.47 19.30
N GLN A 233 -21.24 -31.50 20.60
CA GLN A 233 -20.24 -31.43 21.68
C GLN A 233 -19.22 -32.59 21.62
N ARG A 234 -19.63 -33.77 21.12
CA ARG A 234 -18.74 -34.94 20.93
C ARG A 234 -17.63 -34.67 19.96
N ILE A 235 -17.93 -34.00 18.82
CA ILE A 235 -16.96 -33.63 17.82
C ILE A 235 -15.99 -32.58 18.38
N ILE A 236 -16.51 -31.56 19.06
CA ILE A 236 -15.71 -30.50 19.66
C ILE A 236 -14.76 -31.08 20.70
N SER A 237 -15.21 -31.96 21.58
CA SER A 237 -14.38 -32.61 22.59
C SER A 237 -13.27 -33.48 21.95
N ALA A 238 -13.62 -34.22 20.91
CA ALA A 238 -12.63 -35.02 20.17
C ALA A 238 -11.58 -34.19 19.47
N VAL A 239 -11.99 -33.08 18.84
CA VAL A 239 -11.04 -32.13 18.22
C VAL A 239 -10.14 -31.48 19.26
N LYS A 240 -10.68 -31.07 20.40
CA LYS A 240 -9.90 -30.49 21.52
C LYS A 240 -8.90 -31.47 22.14
N SER A 241 -9.15 -32.80 22.04
CA SER A 241 -8.24 -33.81 22.59
C SER A 241 -7.05 -34.15 21.69
N LEU A 242 -6.97 -33.56 20.47
CA LEU A 242 -5.84 -33.77 19.57
C LEU A 242 -4.64 -32.93 20.04
N ASP A 243 -3.46 -33.55 20.19
CA ASP A 243 -2.27 -32.91 20.73
C ASP A 243 -1.76 -31.70 19.92
N PHE A 244 -2.15 -31.63 18.66
CA PHE A 244 -1.77 -30.56 17.75
C PHE A 244 -2.82 -29.43 17.64
N VAL A 245 -3.96 -29.55 18.36
CA VAL A 245 -5.00 -28.50 18.42
C VAL A 245 -4.68 -27.57 19.59
N LEU A 246 -4.55 -26.28 19.31
CA LEU A 246 -4.20 -25.26 20.30
C LEU A 246 -5.46 -24.59 20.88
N ASP A 247 -6.42 -24.26 20.01
CA ASP A 247 -7.71 -23.66 20.42
C ASP A 247 -8.84 -24.09 19.49
N VAL A 248 -10.06 -24.13 20.02
CA VAL A 248 -11.30 -24.43 19.28
C VAL A 248 -12.39 -23.48 19.72
N LYS A 249 -12.84 -22.63 18.81
CA LYS A 249 -13.98 -21.73 18.99
C LYS A 249 -15.15 -22.20 18.15
N LYS A 250 -16.34 -22.27 18.77
CA LYS A 250 -17.58 -22.60 18.07
C LYS A 250 -18.40 -21.34 17.84
N ASP A 251 -18.86 -21.17 16.62
CA ASP A 251 -19.83 -20.16 16.23
C ASP A 251 -20.91 -20.81 15.36
N GLY A 252 -22.06 -21.08 15.96
CA GLY A 252 -23.15 -21.78 15.30
C GLY A 252 -22.73 -23.16 14.76
N ARG A 253 -22.63 -23.28 13.43
CA ARG A 253 -22.21 -24.48 12.70
C ARG A 253 -20.73 -24.50 12.36
N GLN A 254 -20.02 -23.41 12.60
CA GLN A 254 -18.61 -23.27 12.28
C GLN A 254 -17.75 -23.55 13.51
N LEU A 255 -16.65 -24.27 13.28
CA LEU A 255 -15.57 -24.45 14.23
C LEU A 255 -14.34 -23.73 13.66
N THR A 256 -13.83 -22.75 14.41
CA THR A 256 -12.53 -22.14 14.15
C THR A 256 -11.49 -22.83 15.01
N ILE A 257 -10.54 -23.49 14.37
CA ILE A 257 -9.58 -24.38 15.04
C ILE A 257 -8.17 -23.88 14.73
N GLU A 258 -7.40 -23.68 15.79
CA GLU A 258 -5.99 -23.31 15.72
C GLU A 258 -5.13 -24.55 15.83
N LEU A 259 -4.21 -24.73 14.86
CA LEU A 259 -3.38 -25.92 14.75
C LEU A 259 -1.90 -25.61 14.90
N ARG A 260 -1.20 -26.45 15.65
CA ARG A 260 0.26 -26.58 15.53
C ARG A 260 0.56 -27.27 14.21
N ASP A 261 1.54 -26.75 13.42
CA ASP A 261 1.93 -27.34 12.14
C ASP A 261 0.72 -27.52 11.17
N PHE A 262 0.14 -26.39 10.79
CA PHE A 262 -1.12 -26.31 10.01
C PHE A 262 -1.19 -27.25 8.80
N ASP A 263 -0.17 -27.27 7.95
CA ASP A 263 -0.20 -28.05 6.70
C ASP A 263 -0.11 -29.56 6.97
N LYS A 264 0.62 -29.96 7.99
CA LYS A 264 0.79 -31.36 8.40
C LYS A 264 -0.47 -31.90 9.07
N ASN A 265 -1.08 -31.12 9.96
CA ASN A 265 -2.10 -31.61 10.87
C ASN A 265 -3.56 -31.40 10.36
N ARG A 266 -3.74 -30.55 9.34
CA ARG A 266 -5.07 -30.31 8.74
C ARG A 266 -5.74 -31.58 8.20
N PRO A 267 -5.06 -32.50 7.49
CA PRO A 267 -5.69 -33.75 7.03
C PRO A 267 -6.17 -34.65 8.18
N GLU A 268 -5.41 -34.73 9.26
CA GLU A 268 -5.73 -35.53 10.43
C GLU A 268 -6.91 -34.95 11.22
N LEU A 269 -6.98 -33.63 11.34
CA LEU A 269 -8.15 -32.94 11.90
C LEU A 269 -9.42 -33.30 11.13
N VAL A 270 -9.38 -33.23 9.79
CA VAL A 270 -10.55 -33.58 8.94
C VAL A 270 -10.96 -35.03 9.15
N ARG A 271 -9.99 -35.95 9.17
CA ARG A 271 -10.22 -37.37 9.43
C ARG A 271 -10.89 -37.61 10.76
N CYS A 272 -10.38 -37.02 11.83
CA CYS A 272 -10.94 -37.13 13.17
C CYS A 272 -12.41 -36.68 13.22
N ILE A 273 -12.74 -35.55 12.57
CA ILE A 273 -14.13 -35.06 12.52
C ILE A 273 -15.05 -36.03 11.81
N VAL A 274 -14.64 -36.58 10.66
CA VAL A 274 -15.45 -37.55 9.87
C VAL A 274 -15.60 -38.84 10.60
N GLU A 275 -14.57 -39.41 11.22
CA GLU A 275 -14.62 -40.65 12.02
C GLU A 275 -15.55 -40.53 13.24
N ARG A 276 -15.75 -39.31 13.76
CA ARG A 276 -16.67 -39.02 14.85
C ARG A 276 -18.12 -38.71 14.38
N GLY A 277 -18.39 -38.93 13.07
CA GLY A 277 -19.72 -38.72 12.48
C GLY A 277 -20.03 -37.28 12.12
N GLY A 278 -18.99 -36.42 12.00
CA GLY A 278 -19.17 -35.04 11.58
C GLY A 278 -19.38 -34.94 10.07
N ASN A 279 -20.54 -34.44 9.65
CA ASN A 279 -20.82 -34.13 8.24
C ASN A 279 -20.24 -32.75 7.91
N ILE A 280 -19.09 -32.73 7.21
CA ILE A 280 -18.39 -31.54 6.83
C ILE A 280 -19.04 -30.95 5.57
N ARG A 281 -19.42 -29.66 5.62
CA ARG A 281 -19.89 -28.88 4.47
C ARG A 281 -18.74 -28.19 3.74
N SER A 282 -17.85 -27.58 4.51
CA SER A 282 -16.68 -26.91 3.96
C SER A 282 -15.50 -26.91 4.93
N VAL A 283 -14.28 -26.89 4.40
CA VAL A 283 -13.04 -26.73 5.16
C VAL A 283 -12.17 -25.72 4.43
N PHE A 284 -11.86 -24.63 5.08
CA PHE A 284 -10.98 -23.60 4.50
C PHE A 284 -10.08 -22.96 5.54
N GLU A 285 -8.98 -22.42 5.08
CA GLU A 285 -8.08 -21.65 5.94
C GLU A 285 -8.72 -20.29 6.24
N LYS A 286 -8.76 -19.90 7.52
CA LYS A 286 -9.20 -18.56 7.89
C LYS A 286 -8.22 -17.54 7.29
N ARG A 287 -8.74 -16.77 6.36
CA ARG A 287 -7.98 -15.65 5.78
C ARG A 287 -8.15 -14.44 6.66
N HIS A 288 -7.08 -14.03 7.30
CA HIS A 288 -7.06 -12.76 8.00
C HIS A 288 -6.84 -11.64 6.99
N SER A 289 -7.67 -10.61 7.09
CA SER A 289 -7.49 -9.40 6.28
C SER A 289 -6.30 -8.59 6.83
N LEU A 290 -5.67 -7.78 5.99
CA LEU A 290 -4.68 -6.80 6.48
C LEU A 290 -5.31 -5.79 7.46
N GLU A 291 -6.62 -5.61 7.42
CA GLU A 291 -7.36 -4.77 8.37
C GLU A 291 -7.32 -5.32 9.80
N GLU A 292 -7.56 -6.63 9.98
CA GLU A 292 -7.43 -7.28 11.29
C GLU A 292 -5.98 -7.16 11.80
N ILE A 293 -5.00 -7.32 10.91
CA ILE A 293 -3.57 -7.15 11.19
C ILE A 293 -3.27 -5.72 11.67
N TYR A 294 -3.71 -4.74 10.91
CA TYR A 294 -3.51 -3.34 11.21
C TYR A 294 -4.13 -2.96 12.58
N LEU A 295 -5.37 -3.37 12.83
CA LEU A 295 -6.04 -3.12 14.10
C LEU A 295 -5.34 -3.76 15.29
N THR A 296 -4.77 -4.97 15.13
CA THR A 296 -4.01 -5.66 16.16
C THR A 296 -2.71 -4.92 16.46
N LEU A 297 -1.94 -4.58 15.44
CA LEU A 297 -0.66 -3.84 15.60
C LEU A 297 -0.84 -2.48 16.27
N VAL A 298 -1.91 -1.77 15.89
CA VAL A 298 -2.22 -0.46 16.50
C VAL A 298 -2.62 -0.57 17.96
N LYS A 299 -3.33 -1.64 18.35
CA LYS A 299 -3.68 -1.90 19.76
C LYS A 299 -2.45 -2.25 20.59
N GLU A 300 -1.59 -3.15 20.10
CA GLU A 300 -0.34 -3.53 20.79
C GLU A 300 0.57 -2.30 21.02
N GLU A 301 0.66 -1.41 20.03
CA GLU A 301 1.43 -0.15 20.19
C GLU A 301 0.83 0.78 21.25
N GLN A 302 -0.50 0.84 21.37
CA GLN A 302 -1.18 1.65 22.39
C GLN A 302 -0.98 1.08 23.79
N GLU A 303 -1.02 -0.23 23.94
CA GLU A 303 -0.79 -0.92 25.21
C GLU A 303 0.64 -0.80 25.70
N MET A 304 1.64 -0.76 24.79
CA MET A 304 3.05 -0.54 25.15
C MET A 304 3.36 0.89 25.58
N LYS A 305 2.50 1.85 25.27
CA LYS A 305 2.66 3.28 25.62
C LYS A 305 1.87 3.70 26.87
N ALA A 306 0.99 2.84 27.38
CA ALA A 306 0.20 3.02 28.60
C ALA A 306 0.87 2.43 29.82
#